data_fef4d9fd936a5c1baa42107e225225c7
#
_entry.id   fef4d9fd936a5c1baa42107e225225c7
#
_cell.length_a   1.000
_cell.length_b   1.000
_cell.length_c   1.000
_cell.angle_alpha   90.00
_cell.angle_beta   90.00
_cell.angle_gamma   90.00
#
_symmetry.space_group_name_H-M   'P 1'
#
loop_
_entity.id
_entity.type
_entity.pdbx_description
1 polymer ?
#
loop_
_entity_poly.entity_id
_entity_poly.type
_entity_poly.pdbx_seq_one_letter_code
_entity_poly.pdbx_strand_id
1 'polypeptide(L)'
;MKIDSDLLKLLMEVGFLATKSGMLADAETIFQGVAAARPNSGYPHIGLGCVAMGHGDFEKAVEILEGAPSKERAERDLCMGFLAMAFKLSGRNDECRDVVAQLKSEGENEVAVRMAERTLEME
;
A
#
# COMPACT_ATOMS: atom_id res chain seq x y z
N MET A 1 -21.10 0.46 12.25
CA MET A 1 -21.17 -1.02 12.21
C MET A 1 -19.81 -1.60 12.57
N LYS A 2 -19.80 -2.51 13.52
CA LYS A 2 -18.56 -3.20 13.86
C LYS A 2 -18.37 -4.38 12.91
N ILE A 3 -17.21 -4.43 12.30
CA ILE A 3 -16.79 -5.54 11.46
C ILE A 3 -15.68 -6.27 12.22
N ASP A 4 -15.82 -7.58 12.42
CA ASP A 4 -14.79 -8.33 13.12
C ASP A 4 -13.53 -8.51 12.28
N SER A 5 -12.44 -8.88 12.92
CA SER A 5 -11.12 -8.97 12.28
C SER A 5 -11.06 -10.02 11.18
N ASP A 6 -11.78 -11.13 11.32
CA ASP A 6 -11.80 -12.18 10.29
C ASP A 6 -12.50 -11.70 9.02
N LEU A 7 -13.61 -10.99 9.18
CA LEU A 7 -14.33 -10.41 8.04
C LEU A 7 -13.49 -9.34 7.36
N LEU A 8 -12.80 -8.49 8.14
CA LEU A 8 -11.91 -7.47 7.56
C LEU A 8 -10.79 -8.09 6.75
N LYS A 9 -10.18 -9.15 7.28
CA LYS A 9 -9.14 -9.87 6.57
C LYS A 9 -9.65 -10.42 5.25
N LEU A 10 -10.83 -11.03 5.28
CA LEU A 10 -11.47 -11.56 4.07
C LEU A 10 -11.75 -10.45 3.06
N LEU A 11 -12.30 -9.32 3.51
CA LEU A 11 -12.55 -8.18 2.63
C LEU A 11 -11.26 -7.65 2.00
N MET A 12 -10.18 -7.58 2.76
CA MET A 12 -8.89 -7.18 2.22
C MET A 12 -8.40 -8.15 1.15
N GLU A 13 -8.52 -9.45 1.40
CA GLU A 13 -8.15 -10.48 0.43
C GLU A 13 -8.97 -10.37 -0.86
N VAL A 14 -10.29 -10.18 -0.72
CA VAL A 14 -11.19 -10.01 -1.88
C VAL A 14 -10.83 -8.72 -2.63
N GLY A 15 -10.54 -7.64 -1.92
CA GLY A 15 -10.14 -6.38 -2.52
C GLY A 15 -8.87 -6.51 -3.36
N PHE A 16 -7.85 -7.20 -2.83
CA PHE A 16 -6.61 -7.43 -3.57
C PHE A 16 -6.82 -8.37 -4.76
N LEU A 17 -7.66 -9.38 -4.60
CA LEU A 17 -8.00 -10.26 -5.71
C LEU A 17 -8.70 -9.49 -6.83
N ALA A 18 -9.65 -8.63 -6.47
CA ALA A 18 -10.35 -7.78 -7.42
C ALA A 18 -9.37 -6.85 -8.17
N THR A 19 -8.41 -6.26 -7.44
CA THR A 19 -7.37 -5.41 -8.03
C THR A 19 -6.56 -6.19 -9.04
N LYS A 20 -6.12 -7.38 -8.67
CA LYS A 20 -5.33 -8.25 -9.54
C LYS A 20 -6.11 -8.66 -10.80
N SER A 21 -7.42 -8.84 -10.67
CA SER A 21 -8.29 -9.22 -11.78
C SER A 21 -8.74 -8.04 -12.64
N GLY A 22 -8.27 -6.84 -12.35
CA GLY A 22 -8.64 -5.64 -13.10
C GLY A 22 -9.99 -5.06 -12.72
N MET A 23 -10.64 -5.58 -11.68
CA MET A 23 -11.93 -5.07 -11.20
C MET A 23 -11.71 -3.90 -10.24
N LEU A 24 -11.14 -2.83 -10.78
CA LEU A 24 -10.60 -1.73 -9.96
C LEU A 24 -11.68 -0.93 -9.23
N ALA A 25 -12.84 -0.71 -9.86
CA ALA A 25 -13.94 0.00 -9.21
C ALA A 25 -14.49 -0.79 -8.01
N ASP A 26 -14.63 -2.10 -8.17
CA ASP A 26 -15.10 -2.96 -7.07
C ASP A 26 -14.07 -3.01 -5.94
N ALA A 27 -12.79 -3.12 -6.29
CA ALA A 27 -11.69 -3.11 -5.32
C ALA A 27 -11.70 -1.81 -4.52
N GLU A 28 -11.84 -0.67 -5.20
CA GLU A 28 -11.88 0.63 -4.55
C GLU A 28 -13.01 0.71 -3.53
N THR A 29 -14.21 0.25 -3.91
CA THR A 29 -15.37 0.24 -3.03
C THR A 29 -15.10 -0.60 -1.78
N ILE A 30 -14.49 -1.77 -1.95
CA ILE A 30 -14.16 -2.65 -0.82
C ILE A 30 -13.15 -1.98 0.11
N PHE A 31 -12.06 -1.42 -0.42
CA PHE A 31 -11.03 -0.79 0.40
C PHE A 31 -11.54 0.48 1.10
N GLN A 32 -12.40 1.26 0.44
CA GLN A 32 -13.04 2.42 1.07
C GLN A 32 -13.91 2.00 2.25
N GLY A 33 -14.64 0.90 2.10
CA GLY A 33 -15.45 0.35 3.20
C GLY A 33 -14.60 -0.10 4.38
N VAL A 34 -13.47 -0.77 4.12
CA VAL A 34 -12.55 -1.19 5.18
C VAL A 34 -11.92 0.03 5.85
N ALA A 35 -11.52 1.05 5.08
CA ALA A 35 -10.95 2.28 5.62
C ALA A 35 -11.93 2.98 6.55
N ALA A 36 -13.22 3.02 6.21
CA ALA A 36 -14.26 3.61 7.04
C ALA A 36 -14.44 2.82 8.34
N ALA A 37 -14.34 1.48 8.29
CA ALA A 37 -14.47 0.62 9.46
C ALA A 37 -13.23 0.64 10.37
N ARG A 38 -12.05 0.91 9.80
CA ARG A 38 -10.77 0.94 10.52
C ARG A 38 -9.98 2.19 10.14
N PRO A 39 -10.42 3.38 10.62
CA PRO A 39 -9.82 4.65 10.17
C PRO A 39 -8.36 4.84 10.59
N ASN A 40 -7.87 4.05 11.54
CA ASN A 40 -6.48 4.15 12.00
C ASN A 40 -5.56 3.10 11.36
N SER A 41 -6.08 2.27 10.46
CA SER A 41 -5.29 1.26 9.77
C SER A 41 -4.77 1.75 8.43
N GLY A 42 -3.50 1.46 8.14
CA GLY A 42 -2.90 1.75 6.85
C GLY A 42 -3.17 0.67 5.79
N TYR A 43 -3.61 -0.51 6.19
CA TYR A 43 -3.84 -1.62 5.24
C TYR A 43 -4.81 -1.27 4.10
N PRO A 44 -5.99 -0.68 4.37
CA PRO A 44 -6.87 -0.31 3.25
C PRO A 44 -6.28 0.79 2.36
N HIS A 45 -5.40 1.63 2.90
CA HIS A 45 -4.69 2.63 2.09
C HIS A 45 -3.69 1.98 1.14
N ILE A 46 -3.06 0.88 1.57
CA ILE A 46 -2.22 0.09 0.67
C ILE A 46 -3.08 -0.41 -0.50
N GLY A 47 -4.27 -0.95 -0.20
CA GLY A 47 -5.20 -1.39 -1.23
C GLY A 47 -5.58 -0.27 -2.19
N LEU A 48 -5.95 0.89 -1.65
CA LEU A 48 -6.32 2.05 -2.47
C LEU A 48 -5.14 2.56 -3.32
N GLY A 49 -3.93 2.51 -2.77
CA GLY A 49 -2.72 2.83 -3.52
C GLY A 49 -2.52 1.87 -4.68
N CYS A 50 -2.74 0.57 -4.46
CA CYS A 50 -2.64 -0.43 -5.51
C CYS A 50 -3.69 -0.23 -6.60
N VAL A 51 -4.91 0.16 -6.23
CA VAL A 51 -5.96 0.50 -7.20
C VAL A 51 -5.54 1.70 -8.05
N ALA A 52 -5.00 2.74 -7.42
CA ALA A 52 -4.50 3.91 -8.14
C ALA A 52 -3.38 3.54 -9.12
N MET A 53 -2.45 2.67 -8.69
CA MET A 53 -1.40 2.17 -9.57
C MET A 53 -1.98 1.35 -10.74
N GLY A 54 -3.02 0.58 -10.47
CA GLY A 54 -3.73 -0.18 -11.50
C GLY A 54 -4.38 0.72 -12.55
N HIS A 55 -4.82 1.91 -12.17
CA HIS A 55 -5.32 2.92 -13.10
C HIS A 55 -4.20 3.70 -13.81
N GLY A 56 -2.95 3.48 -13.44
CA GLY A 56 -1.84 4.26 -13.96
C GLY A 56 -1.69 5.62 -13.30
N ASP A 57 -2.42 5.90 -12.23
CA ASP A 57 -2.35 7.16 -11.50
C ASP A 57 -1.35 7.05 -10.35
N PHE A 58 -0.08 7.08 -10.70
CA PHE A 58 1.01 6.85 -9.74
C PHE A 58 1.16 8.00 -8.75
N GLU A 59 0.86 9.23 -9.14
CA GLU A 59 0.90 10.38 -8.23
C GLU A 59 -0.20 10.27 -7.17
N LYS A 60 -1.39 9.81 -7.54
CA LYS A 60 -2.46 9.56 -6.59
C LYS A 60 -2.07 8.44 -5.61
N ALA A 61 -1.41 7.40 -6.10
CA ALA A 61 -0.90 6.33 -5.24
C ALA A 61 0.09 6.88 -4.20
N VAL A 62 1.00 7.75 -4.61
CA VAL A 62 1.95 8.41 -3.69
C VAL A 62 1.19 9.18 -2.61
N GLU A 63 0.21 10.01 -2.98
CA GLU A 63 -0.58 10.77 -2.03
C GLU A 63 -1.28 9.88 -1.00
N ILE A 64 -1.92 8.81 -1.48
CA ILE A 64 -2.66 7.88 -0.62
C ILE A 64 -1.71 7.21 0.37
N LEU A 65 -0.57 6.73 -0.11
CA LEU A 65 0.38 5.99 0.73
C LEU A 65 1.13 6.89 1.69
N GLU A 66 1.47 8.11 1.29
CA GLU A 66 2.07 9.09 2.21
C GLU A 66 1.12 9.50 3.32
N GLY A 67 -0.17 9.59 3.03
CA GLY A 67 -1.20 9.96 3.99
C GLY A 67 -1.74 8.80 4.81
N ALA A 68 -1.25 7.58 4.60
CA ALA A 68 -1.80 6.41 5.27
C ALA A 68 -1.55 6.46 6.77
N PRO A 69 -2.61 6.29 7.60
CA PRO A 69 -2.41 6.19 9.04
C PRO A 69 -1.74 4.86 9.36
N SER A 70 -0.89 4.84 10.38
CA SER A 70 -0.29 3.58 10.82
C SER A 70 0.10 3.69 12.29
N LYS A 71 -0.47 2.82 13.11
CA LYS A 71 -0.13 2.74 14.53
C LYS A 71 1.07 1.83 14.75
N GLU A 72 1.13 0.76 13.99
CA GLU A 72 2.16 -0.26 14.16
C GLU A 72 3.28 -0.07 13.15
N ARG A 73 4.49 -0.32 13.61
CA ARG A 73 5.68 -0.12 12.79
C ARG A 73 5.73 -1.06 11.58
N ALA A 74 5.30 -2.31 11.77
CA ALA A 74 5.27 -3.28 10.67
C ALA A 74 4.32 -2.84 9.56
N GLU A 75 3.16 -2.29 9.92
CA GLU A 75 2.19 -1.74 8.97
C GLU A 75 2.75 -0.53 8.24
N ARG A 76 3.40 0.38 8.98
CA ARG A 76 4.04 1.55 8.39
C ARG A 76 5.14 1.15 7.42
N ASP A 77 5.96 0.15 7.79
CA ASP A 77 7.01 -0.36 6.90
C ASP A 77 6.41 -0.86 5.59
N LEU A 78 5.28 -1.57 5.67
CA LEU A 78 4.62 -2.09 4.48
C LEU A 78 4.10 -0.95 3.59
N CYS A 79 3.49 0.07 4.19
CA CYS A 79 3.07 1.27 3.45
C CYS A 79 4.27 1.92 2.74
N MET A 80 5.40 2.00 3.41
CA MET A 80 6.63 2.56 2.84
C MET A 80 7.14 1.71 1.67
N GLY A 81 7.03 0.38 1.76
CA GLY A 81 7.40 -0.50 0.66
C GLY A 81 6.57 -0.23 -0.60
N PHE A 82 5.27 -0.09 -0.44
CA PHE A 82 4.40 0.26 -1.56
C PHE A 82 4.63 1.68 -2.05
N LEU A 83 4.95 2.61 -1.13
CA LEU A 83 5.31 3.98 -1.49
C LEU A 83 6.56 4.01 -2.38
N ALA A 84 7.58 3.22 -2.04
CA ALA A 84 8.77 3.09 -2.87
C ALA A 84 8.40 2.66 -4.29
N MET A 85 7.50 1.68 -4.42
CA MET A 85 7.01 1.23 -5.72
C MET A 85 6.30 2.35 -6.48
N ALA A 86 5.44 3.11 -5.80
CA ALA A 86 4.73 4.22 -6.43
C ALA A 86 5.69 5.30 -6.91
N PHE A 87 6.71 5.63 -6.13
CA PHE A 87 7.77 6.56 -6.55
C PHE A 87 8.50 6.05 -7.78
N LYS A 88 8.86 4.78 -7.78
CA LYS A 88 9.56 4.17 -8.92
C LYS A 88 8.74 4.26 -10.20
N LEU A 89 7.46 3.91 -10.12
CA LEU A 89 6.56 3.91 -11.26
C LEU A 89 6.24 5.32 -11.75
N SER A 90 6.31 6.32 -10.87
CA SER A 90 6.10 7.72 -11.26
C SER A 90 7.37 8.41 -11.77
N GLY A 91 8.50 7.69 -11.80
CA GLY A 91 9.78 8.25 -12.22
C GLY A 91 10.51 9.05 -11.16
N ARG A 92 10.01 9.04 -9.92
CA ARG A 92 10.63 9.76 -8.80
C ARG A 92 11.69 8.87 -8.14
N ASN A 93 12.77 8.64 -8.87
CA ASN A 93 13.78 7.66 -8.50
C ASN A 93 14.57 8.03 -7.24
N ASP A 94 14.87 9.31 -7.03
CA ASP A 94 15.59 9.76 -5.84
C ASP A 94 14.77 9.51 -4.58
N GLU A 95 13.49 9.84 -4.61
CA GLU A 95 12.60 9.60 -3.49
C GLU A 95 12.40 8.11 -3.23
N CYS A 96 12.34 7.30 -4.30
CA CYS A 96 12.32 5.84 -4.16
C CYS A 96 13.56 5.35 -3.41
N ARG A 97 14.74 5.77 -3.81
CA ARG A 97 16.00 5.38 -3.15
C ARG A 97 16.02 5.78 -1.68
N ASP A 98 15.54 6.97 -1.36
CA ASP A 98 15.49 7.46 0.02
C ASP A 98 14.60 6.59 0.90
N VAL A 99 13.42 6.24 0.41
CA VAL A 99 12.49 5.37 1.15
C VAL A 99 13.09 3.98 1.35
N VAL A 100 13.70 3.42 0.30
CA VAL A 100 14.33 2.09 0.40
C VAL A 100 15.48 2.11 1.39
N ALA A 101 16.33 3.16 1.37
CA ALA A 101 17.43 3.29 2.31
C ALA A 101 16.93 3.37 3.76
N GLN A 102 15.84 4.10 3.99
CA GLN A 102 15.24 4.20 5.31
C GLN A 102 14.71 2.84 5.78
N LEU A 103 14.01 2.11 4.92
CA LEU A 103 13.52 0.77 5.25
C LEU A 103 14.65 -0.20 5.54
N LYS A 104 15.74 -0.16 4.78
CA LYS A 104 16.89 -1.05 5.00
C LYS A 104 17.56 -0.77 6.34
N SER A 105 17.61 0.49 6.77
CA SER A 105 18.30 0.85 8.01
C SER A 105 17.41 0.71 9.25
N GLU A 106 16.10 1.01 9.14
CA GLU A 106 15.20 1.09 10.29
C GLU A 106 14.04 0.11 10.24
N GLY A 107 13.79 -0.53 9.10
CA GLY A 107 12.63 -1.39 8.93
C GLY A 107 12.70 -2.67 9.74
N GLU A 108 11.56 -3.05 10.33
CA GLU A 108 11.40 -4.27 11.09
C GLU A 108 10.65 -5.35 10.31
N ASN A 109 9.88 -4.95 9.30
CA ASN A 109 9.10 -5.88 8.47
C ASN A 109 9.96 -6.38 7.32
N GLU A 110 10.41 -7.63 7.39
CA GLU A 110 11.29 -8.23 6.38
C GLU A 110 10.64 -8.26 4.99
N VAL A 111 9.33 -8.45 4.92
CA VAL A 111 8.61 -8.47 3.65
C VAL A 111 8.68 -7.10 3.00
N ALA A 112 8.45 -6.04 3.78
CA ALA A 112 8.52 -4.67 3.28
C ALA A 112 9.94 -4.31 2.80
N VAL A 113 10.95 -4.69 3.58
CA VAL A 113 12.36 -4.44 3.21
C VAL A 113 12.70 -5.15 1.90
N ARG A 114 12.32 -6.40 1.80
CA ARG A 114 12.59 -7.21 0.60
C ARG A 114 11.89 -6.66 -0.64
N MET A 115 10.63 -6.27 -0.47
CA MET A 115 9.86 -5.64 -1.55
C MET A 115 10.52 -4.35 -2.03
N ALA A 116 10.97 -3.52 -1.09
CA ALA A 116 11.64 -2.27 -1.40
C ALA A 116 12.95 -2.51 -2.16
N GLU A 117 13.74 -3.48 -1.74
CA GLU A 117 14.98 -3.83 -2.43
C GLU A 117 14.71 -4.29 -3.87
N ARG A 118 13.67 -5.10 -4.07
CA ARG A 118 13.28 -5.53 -5.41
C ARG A 118 12.79 -4.38 -6.28
N THR A 119 12.15 -3.40 -5.67
CA THR A 119 11.69 -2.20 -6.38
C THR A 119 12.86 -1.44 -7.00
N LEU A 120 13.98 -1.35 -6.30
CA LEU A 120 15.18 -0.70 -6.84
C LEU A 120 15.76 -1.43 -8.06
N GLU A 121 15.51 -2.73 -8.17
CA GLU A 121 16.00 -3.55 -9.30
C GLU A 121 15.12 -3.41 -10.54
N MET A 122 13.95 -2.81 -10.43
CA MET A 122 13.05 -2.60 -11.57
C MET A 122 13.64 -1.58 -12.54
N GLU A 123 13.50 -1.86 -13.81
CA GLU A 123 13.95 -0.97 -14.88
C GLU A 123 12.87 0.02 -15.33
#